data_e5c1913edc1962963241d69b79d66b61
#
_entry.id   e5c1913edc1962963241d69b79d66b61
#
_cell.length_a   1.000
_cell.length_b   1.000
_cell.length_c   1.000
_cell.angle_alpha   90.00
_cell.angle_beta   90.00
_cell.angle_gamma   90.00
#
_symmetry.space_group_name_H-M   'P 1'
#
loop_
_entity.id
_entity.type
_entity.pdbx_description
1 polymer ?
#
loop_
_entity_poly.entity_id
_entity_poly.type
_entity_poly.pdbx_seq_one_letter_code
_entity_poly.pdbx_strand_id
1 'polypeptide(L)'
;MKKRIAGILTAALIGTTVMGTVVMAAPSGAIDVISREDGSGTRGAFVELFGIEEEKDGEKVDMTTQEASITNNTDVMLTTVAGDENSIGYVSLGSLNDTVKAVKIDGAEATAENVADDTYKVARPFNIVTGDKLSDAAQDFINYIMSSDGQDIIEKEGYIKVDEKA
;
A
#
# COMPACT_ATOMS: atom_id res chain seq x y z
N MET A 1 -0.18 -39.49 -76.09
CA MET A 1 -1.33 -39.27 -75.15
C MET A 1 -0.76 -38.66 -73.87
N LYS A 2 -0.98 -37.37 -73.67
CA LYS A 2 -0.44 -36.63 -72.53
C LYS A 2 -1.53 -36.53 -71.46
N LYS A 3 -1.34 -37.17 -70.29
CA LYS A 3 -2.22 -37.02 -69.13
C LYS A 3 -1.76 -35.81 -68.32
N ARG A 4 -2.60 -34.82 -68.20
CA ARG A 4 -2.42 -33.64 -67.31
C ARG A 4 -2.98 -34.01 -65.95
N ILE A 5 -2.17 -33.99 -64.91
CA ILE A 5 -2.56 -34.12 -63.54
C ILE A 5 -2.71 -32.68 -63.00
N ALA A 6 -3.95 -32.31 -62.64
CA ALA A 6 -4.24 -31.06 -61.95
C ALA A 6 -3.97 -31.24 -60.45
N GLY A 7 -2.97 -30.57 -59.92
CA GLY A 7 -2.74 -30.51 -58.50
C GLY A 7 -3.57 -29.39 -57.84
N ILE A 8 -4.36 -29.78 -56.87
CA ILE A 8 -5.11 -28.84 -56.04
C ILE A 8 -4.15 -28.32 -54.95
N LEU A 9 -3.85 -27.03 -55.02
CA LEU A 9 -3.04 -26.36 -54.00
C LEU A 9 -4.01 -25.92 -52.87
N THR A 10 -4.01 -26.65 -51.74
CA THR A 10 -4.74 -26.23 -50.54
C THR A 10 -3.85 -25.26 -49.77
N ALA A 11 -4.15 -23.97 -49.82
CA ALA A 11 -3.50 -22.97 -49.00
C ALA A 11 -4.05 -23.06 -47.57
N ALA A 12 -3.24 -23.60 -46.64
CA ALA A 12 -3.54 -23.51 -45.21
C ALA A 12 -3.16 -22.10 -44.73
N LEU A 13 -4.16 -21.31 -44.43
CA LEU A 13 -3.99 -20.05 -43.69
C LEU A 13 -3.65 -20.40 -42.22
N ILE A 14 -2.38 -20.38 -41.87
CA ILE A 14 -1.95 -20.38 -40.46
C ILE A 14 -2.16 -18.96 -39.94
N GLY A 15 -3.26 -18.77 -39.23
CA GLY A 15 -3.49 -17.56 -38.46
C GLY A 15 -2.53 -17.52 -37.26
N THR A 16 -1.44 -16.80 -37.41
CA THR A 16 -0.60 -16.43 -36.27
C THR A 16 -1.35 -15.35 -35.48
N THR A 17 -2.01 -15.76 -34.40
CA THR A 17 -2.44 -14.83 -33.35
C THR A 17 -1.17 -14.30 -32.69
N VAL A 18 -0.75 -13.10 -33.08
CA VAL A 18 0.23 -12.32 -32.34
C VAL A 18 -0.46 -11.92 -31.03
N MET A 19 -0.24 -12.70 -29.97
CA MET A 19 -0.47 -12.22 -28.63
C MET A 19 0.52 -11.07 -28.41
N GLY A 20 0.03 -9.85 -28.62
CA GLY A 20 0.77 -8.64 -28.26
C GLY A 20 0.96 -8.65 -26.76
N THR A 21 2.13 -9.03 -26.29
CA THR A 21 2.58 -8.67 -24.95
C THR A 21 2.64 -7.15 -24.93
N VAL A 22 1.71 -6.52 -24.22
CA VAL A 22 1.84 -5.11 -23.88
C VAL A 22 3.04 -5.05 -22.95
N VAL A 23 4.22 -4.81 -23.52
CA VAL A 23 5.39 -4.41 -22.76
C VAL A 23 5.07 -2.99 -22.30
N MET A 24 4.56 -2.85 -21.07
CA MET A 24 4.52 -1.55 -20.43
C MET A 24 5.98 -1.09 -20.33
N ALA A 25 6.35 -0.06 -21.09
CA ALA A 25 7.64 0.57 -20.93
C ALA A 25 7.81 0.95 -19.46
N ALA A 26 8.94 0.56 -18.88
CA ALA A 26 9.27 1.04 -17.53
C ALA A 26 9.33 2.58 -17.57
N PRO A 27 8.87 3.27 -16.54
CA PRO A 27 8.97 4.72 -16.46
C PRO A 27 10.40 5.15 -16.74
N SER A 28 10.60 6.11 -17.63
CA SER A 28 11.93 6.57 -18.07
C SER A 28 12.36 7.80 -17.26
N GLY A 29 12.48 7.67 -15.94
CA GLY A 29 12.85 8.79 -15.08
C GLY A 29 13.41 8.32 -13.74
N ALA A 30 13.94 9.23 -12.97
CA ALA A 30 14.22 8.99 -11.56
C ALA A 30 12.89 8.79 -10.82
N ILE A 31 12.91 7.97 -9.77
CA ILE A 31 11.74 7.81 -8.89
C ILE A 31 11.69 9.02 -7.95
N ASP A 32 10.56 9.71 -7.95
CA ASP A 32 10.29 10.82 -7.03
C ASP A 32 9.66 10.27 -5.73
N VAL A 33 10.45 10.29 -4.67
CA VAL A 33 10.04 9.79 -3.36
C VAL A 33 9.28 10.88 -2.62
N ILE A 34 8.03 10.58 -2.24
CA ILE A 34 7.22 11.44 -1.38
C ILE A 34 7.15 10.81 0.01
N SER A 35 7.57 11.54 1.04
CA SER A 35 7.58 11.08 2.41
C SER A 35 6.75 11.99 3.32
N ARG A 36 6.56 11.54 4.56
CA ARG A 36 5.87 12.31 5.60
C ARG A 36 6.89 13.04 6.47
N GLU A 37 6.41 14.03 7.16
CA GLU A 37 7.15 14.83 8.15
C GLU A 37 7.68 13.98 9.31
N ASP A 38 8.68 14.50 10.01
CA ASP A 38 9.17 13.92 11.26
C ASP A 38 8.06 13.87 12.32
N GLY A 39 8.00 12.78 13.06
CA GLY A 39 6.95 12.52 14.05
C GLY A 39 5.65 11.93 13.47
N SER A 40 5.53 11.76 12.15
CA SER A 40 4.42 11.02 11.56
C SER A 40 4.45 9.55 11.97
N GLY A 41 3.38 9.08 12.61
CA GLY A 41 3.23 7.66 12.96
C GLY A 41 3.23 6.74 11.74
N THR A 42 2.70 7.20 10.60
CA THR A 42 2.71 6.45 9.34
C THR A 42 4.13 6.35 8.78
N ARG A 43 4.95 7.43 8.87
CA ARG A 43 6.36 7.39 8.48
C ARG A 43 7.14 6.41 9.36
N GLY A 44 7.00 6.51 10.68
CA GLY A 44 7.67 5.59 11.60
C GLY A 44 7.30 4.13 11.33
N ALA A 45 6.02 3.83 11.08
CA ALA A 45 5.58 2.49 10.69
C ALA A 45 6.22 2.02 9.39
N PHE A 46 6.22 2.88 8.36
CA PHE A 46 6.80 2.56 7.06
C PHE A 46 8.31 2.26 7.17
N VAL A 47 9.05 3.13 7.81
CA VAL A 47 10.51 3.01 8.00
C VAL A 47 10.87 1.73 8.77
N GLU A 48 10.15 1.44 9.85
CA GLU A 48 10.36 0.26 10.68
C GLU A 48 10.02 -1.04 9.92
N LEU A 49 8.81 -1.12 9.33
CA LEU A 49 8.31 -2.35 8.72
C LEU A 49 9.02 -2.71 7.41
N PHE A 50 9.55 -1.72 6.70
CA PHE A 50 10.35 -1.94 5.49
C PHE A 50 11.86 -2.00 5.75
N GLY A 51 12.30 -1.85 7.00
CA GLY A 51 13.72 -1.87 7.36
C GLY A 51 14.51 -0.71 6.73
N ILE A 52 13.88 0.46 6.57
CA ILE A 52 14.52 1.69 6.08
C ILE A 52 15.13 2.45 7.28
N GLU A 53 15.68 1.73 8.22
CA GLU A 53 16.39 2.26 9.36
C GLU A 53 17.70 1.52 9.55
N GLU A 54 18.72 2.22 10.02
CA GLU A 54 20.00 1.65 10.42
C GLU A 54 20.28 1.94 11.89
N GLU A 55 20.91 0.99 12.56
CA GLU A 55 21.42 1.21 13.91
C GLU A 55 22.78 1.92 13.83
N LYS A 56 22.86 3.13 14.37
CA LYS A 56 24.10 3.92 14.47
C LYS A 56 24.30 4.35 15.93
N ASP A 57 25.40 3.96 16.52
CA ASP A 57 25.76 4.30 17.91
C ASP A 57 24.69 3.88 18.95
N GLY A 58 23.93 2.81 18.68
CA GLY A 58 22.85 2.30 19.53
C GLY A 58 21.51 3.01 19.36
N GLU A 59 21.39 3.89 18.36
CA GLU A 59 20.15 4.57 18.00
C GLU A 59 19.68 4.15 16.60
N LYS A 60 18.37 4.01 16.41
CA LYS A 60 17.76 3.77 15.11
C LYS A 60 17.67 5.08 14.33
N VAL A 61 18.28 5.11 13.16
CA VAL A 61 18.31 6.27 12.27
C VAL A 61 17.49 5.98 11.02
N ASP A 62 16.53 6.84 10.72
CA ASP A 62 15.74 6.82 9.50
C ASP A 62 16.64 7.12 8.28
N MET A 63 16.70 6.18 7.35
CA MET A 63 17.51 6.23 6.12
C MET A 63 16.70 6.66 4.90
N THR A 64 15.52 7.25 5.08
CA THR A 64 14.76 7.87 3.96
C THR A 64 15.68 8.84 3.21
N THR A 65 15.65 8.78 1.88
CA THR A 65 16.49 9.66 1.06
C THR A 65 16.27 11.14 1.40
N GLN A 66 17.36 11.89 1.43
CA GLN A 66 17.34 13.35 1.66
C GLN A 66 16.70 14.13 0.50
N GLU A 67 16.55 13.49 -0.67
CA GLU A 67 15.90 14.07 -1.84
C GLU A 67 14.38 13.90 -1.81
N ALA A 68 13.84 13.17 -0.81
CA ALA A 68 12.40 12.98 -0.68
C ALA A 68 11.66 14.31 -0.47
N SER A 69 10.60 14.50 -1.23
CA SER A 69 9.64 15.57 -1.00
C SER A 69 8.82 15.29 0.25
N ILE A 70 8.85 16.21 1.22
CA ILE A 70 8.18 16.01 2.51
C ILE A 70 6.81 16.69 2.52
N THR A 71 5.78 15.95 2.93
CA THR A 71 4.43 16.49 3.16
C THR A 71 3.92 16.13 4.56
N ASN A 72 3.13 17.02 5.15
CA ASN A 72 2.44 16.80 6.43
C ASN A 72 0.93 16.51 6.25
N ASN A 73 0.51 16.19 5.03
CA ASN A 73 -0.90 15.98 4.72
C ASN A 73 -1.06 14.76 3.80
N THR A 74 -1.98 13.86 4.18
CA THR A 74 -2.25 12.62 3.44
C THR A 74 -2.89 12.89 2.06
N ASP A 75 -3.79 13.88 1.96
CA ASP A 75 -4.43 14.23 0.68
C ASP A 75 -3.41 14.83 -0.30
N VAL A 76 -2.44 15.62 0.22
CA VAL A 76 -1.33 16.13 -0.59
C VAL A 76 -0.44 14.98 -1.06
N MET A 77 -0.15 14.00 -0.22
CA MET A 77 0.57 12.78 -0.61
C MET A 77 -0.14 12.08 -1.78
N LEU A 78 -1.42 11.77 -1.63
CA LEU A 78 -2.23 11.09 -2.66
C LEU A 78 -2.28 11.90 -3.95
N THR A 79 -2.54 13.21 -3.87
CA THR A 79 -2.63 14.09 -5.04
C THR A 79 -1.30 14.19 -5.77
N THR A 80 -0.17 14.25 -5.05
CA THR A 80 1.16 14.32 -5.66
C THR A 80 1.47 13.03 -6.41
N VAL A 81 1.25 11.87 -5.77
CA VAL A 81 1.47 10.56 -6.42
C VAL A 81 0.53 10.34 -7.60
N ALA A 82 -0.73 10.77 -7.51
CA ALA A 82 -1.68 10.67 -8.62
C ALA A 82 -1.31 11.59 -9.81
N GLY A 83 -0.60 12.68 -9.56
CA GLY A 83 -0.21 13.67 -10.58
C GLY A 83 1.11 13.39 -11.28
N ASP A 84 1.90 12.43 -10.80
CA ASP A 84 3.22 12.13 -11.35
C ASP A 84 3.47 10.61 -11.41
N GLU A 85 3.65 10.10 -12.63
CA GLU A 85 3.85 8.68 -12.91
C GLU A 85 5.16 8.10 -12.36
N ASN A 86 6.11 8.96 -12.00
CA ASN A 86 7.38 8.56 -11.39
C ASN A 86 7.35 8.62 -9.86
N SER A 87 6.27 9.14 -9.27
CA SER A 87 6.17 9.30 -7.82
C SER A 87 5.77 8.00 -7.10
N ILE A 88 6.38 7.82 -5.93
CA ILE A 88 6.03 6.78 -4.96
C ILE A 88 5.85 7.41 -3.57
N GLY A 89 4.85 6.94 -2.84
CA GLY A 89 4.56 7.39 -1.49
C GLY A 89 3.89 6.29 -0.66
N TYR A 90 3.50 6.61 0.55
CA TYR A 90 2.81 5.69 1.46
C TYR A 90 1.73 6.40 2.27
N VAL A 91 0.66 5.69 2.54
CA VAL A 91 -0.48 6.15 3.35
C VAL A 91 -0.99 5.02 4.25
N SER A 92 -1.78 5.37 5.26
CA SER A 92 -2.52 4.37 6.03
C SER A 92 -3.61 3.71 5.19
N LEU A 93 -3.93 2.45 5.46
CA LEU A 93 -4.95 1.69 4.72
C LEU A 93 -6.30 2.44 4.65
N GLY A 94 -6.78 2.99 5.76
CA GLY A 94 -8.03 3.75 5.80
C GLY A 94 -8.03 5.06 5.01
N SER A 95 -6.85 5.53 4.55
CA SER A 95 -6.73 6.72 3.70
C SER A 95 -6.51 6.38 2.23
N LEU A 96 -6.29 5.11 1.90
CA LEU A 96 -6.09 4.67 0.52
C LEU A 96 -7.37 4.82 -0.29
N ASN A 97 -7.26 5.32 -1.52
CA ASN A 97 -8.38 5.49 -2.43
C ASN A 97 -8.00 5.18 -3.89
N ASP A 98 -8.98 5.21 -4.78
CA ASP A 98 -8.84 4.83 -6.20
C ASP A 98 -8.08 5.86 -7.06
N THR A 99 -7.61 6.97 -6.51
CA THR A 99 -6.82 7.97 -7.26
C THR A 99 -5.39 7.54 -7.49
N VAL A 100 -4.90 6.57 -6.74
CA VAL A 100 -3.55 6.01 -6.82
C VAL A 100 -3.59 4.49 -6.97
N LYS A 101 -2.51 3.92 -7.48
CA LYS A 101 -2.35 2.48 -7.58
C LYS A 101 -1.66 1.95 -6.33
N ALA A 102 -2.37 1.13 -5.54
CA ALA A 102 -1.74 0.38 -4.45
C ALA A 102 -0.79 -0.70 -4.99
N VAL A 103 0.40 -0.79 -4.44
CA VAL A 103 1.40 -1.80 -4.78
C VAL A 103 1.20 -3.03 -3.89
N LYS A 104 1.26 -4.22 -4.48
CA LYS A 104 1.28 -5.47 -3.72
C LYS A 104 2.63 -5.64 -3.04
N ILE A 105 2.61 -6.06 -1.78
CA ILE A 105 3.82 -6.40 -1.03
C ILE A 105 3.88 -7.93 -0.90
N ASP A 106 4.97 -8.53 -1.35
CA ASP A 106 5.15 -9.99 -1.41
C ASP A 106 3.99 -10.72 -2.12
N GLY A 107 3.37 -10.04 -3.10
CA GLY A 107 2.23 -10.56 -3.86
C GLY A 107 0.87 -10.35 -3.21
N ALA A 108 0.80 -9.88 -1.97
CA ALA A 108 -0.43 -9.58 -1.24
C ALA A 108 -0.92 -8.16 -1.47
N GLU A 109 -2.23 -7.98 -1.58
CA GLU A 109 -2.88 -6.67 -1.65
C GLU A 109 -3.10 -6.11 -0.25
N ALA A 110 -3.00 -4.77 -0.10
CA ALA A 110 -3.30 -4.06 1.13
C ALA A 110 -4.83 -3.99 1.32
N THR A 111 -5.40 -5.02 1.95
CA THR A 111 -6.83 -5.08 2.30
C THR A 111 -6.99 -5.45 3.77
N ALA A 112 -8.10 -5.06 4.38
CA ALA A 112 -8.41 -5.41 5.76
C ALA A 112 -8.42 -6.93 5.98
N GLU A 113 -8.94 -7.70 5.01
CA GLU A 113 -8.98 -9.16 5.04
C GLU A 113 -7.55 -9.75 5.05
N ASN A 114 -6.69 -9.32 4.13
CA ASN A 114 -5.31 -9.82 4.04
C ASN A 114 -4.43 -9.42 5.23
N VAL A 115 -4.76 -8.34 5.92
CA VAL A 115 -4.10 -7.97 7.18
C VAL A 115 -4.62 -8.84 8.33
N ALA A 116 -5.95 -9.08 8.40
CA ALA A 116 -6.56 -9.87 9.47
C ALA A 116 -6.14 -11.36 9.42
N ASP A 117 -5.82 -11.90 8.25
CA ASP A 117 -5.36 -13.28 8.06
C ASP A 117 -3.83 -13.43 7.95
N ASP A 118 -3.06 -12.35 8.23
CA ASP A 118 -1.60 -12.30 8.13
C ASP A 118 -1.02 -12.53 6.71
N THR A 119 -1.81 -12.48 5.67
CA THR A 119 -1.33 -12.55 4.28
C THR A 119 -0.56 -11.27 3.91
N TYR A 120 -1.07 -10.09 4.32
CA TYR A 120 -0.38 -8.81 4.19
C TYR A 120 0.30 -8.44 5.50
N LYS A 121 1.63 -8.53 5.54
CA LYS A 121 2.41 -8.42 6.78
C LYS A 121 2.83 -6.99 7.16
N VAL A 122 2.62 -6.02 6.29
CA VAL A 122 3.00 -4.63 6.55
C VAL A 122 1.86 -3.94 7.32
N ALA A 123 1.68 -4.33 8.56
CA ALA A 123 0.65 -3.80 9.45
C ALA A 123 1.17 -3.75 10.89
N ARG A 124 0.61 -2.84 11.67
CA ARG A 124 0.81 -2.78 13.11
C ARG A 124 -0.42 -2.20 13.81
N PRO A 125 -0.66 -2.56 15.08
CA PRO A 125 -1.80 -2.05 15.81
C PRO A 125 -1.65 -0.56 16.16
N PHE A 126 -2.79 0.13 16.27
CA PHE A 126 -2.84 1.41 16.98
C PHE A 126 -2.86 1.16 18.47
N ASN A 127 -2.14 1.97 19.23
CA ASN A 127 -2.07 1.88 20.68
C ASN A 127 -2.70 3.13 21.31
N ILE A 128 -3.54 2.93 22.32
CA ILE A 128 -4.04 4.01 23.17
C ILE A 128 -3.05 4.15 24.33
N VAL A 129 -2.52 5.35 24.53
CA VAL A 129 -1.59 5.64 25.62
C VAL A 129 -2.30 6.54 26.64
N THR A 130 -2.19 6.18 27.92
CA THR A 130 -2.75 6.94 29.04
C THR A 130 -1.67 7.32 30.04
N GLY A 131 -1.90 8.40 30.79
CA GLY A 131 -1.07 8.69 31.95
C GLY A 131 -1.50 7.85 33.16
N ASP A 132 -0.73 7.97 34.25
CA ASP A 132 -0.96 7.22 35.51
C ASP A 132 -2.31 7.52 36.16
N LYS A 133 -2.90 8.67 35.85
CA LYS A 133 -4.22 9.11 36.34
C LYS A 133 -5.12 9.35 35.15
N LEU A 134 -6.11 8.49 35.00
CA LEU A 134 -7.13 8.60 33.97
C LEU A 134 -8.40 9.20 34.61
N SER A 135 -9.01 10.19 33.94
CA SER A 135 -10.32 10.69 34.38
C SER A 135 -11.42 9.73 33.95
N ASP A 136 -12.56 9.75 34.63
CA ASP A 136 -13.75 8.94 34.31
C ASP A 136 -14.18 9.17 32.84
N ALA A 137 -14.14 10.41 32.38
CA ALA A 137 -14.51 10.76 30.99
C ALA A 137 -13.53 10.16 29.97
N ALA A 138 -12.23 10.14 30.27
CA ALA A 138 -11.24 9.53 29.38
C ALA A 138 -11.37 8.00 29.38
N GLN A 139 -11.65 7.39 30.53
CA GLN A 139 -11.93 5.96 30.63
C GLN A 139 -13.19 5.58 29.83
N ASP A 140 -14.24 6.40 29.94
CA ASP A 140 -15.50 6.20 29.22
C ASP A 140 -15.29 6.28 27.70
N PHE A 141 -14.46 7.21 27.22
CA PHE A 141 -14.10 7.31 25.81
C PHE A 141 -13.32 6.09 25.32
N ILE A 142 -12.37 5.59 26.10
CA ILE A 142 -11.64 4.34 25.78
C ILE A 142 -12.60 3.16 25.71
N ASN A 143 -13.50 3.05 26.69
CA ASN A 143 -14.52 2.00 26.69
C ASN A 143 -15.43 2.07 25.46
N TYR A 144 -15.79 3.29 25.03
CA TYR A 144 -16.54 3.48 23.79
C TYR A 144 -15.74 3.05 22.55
N ILE A 145 -14.46 3.43 22.42
CA ILE A 145 -13.62 2.99 21.32
C ILE A 145 -13.56 1.46 21.25
N MET A 146 -13.46 0.79 22.39
CA MET A 146 -13.37 -0.67 22.50
C MET A 146 -14.73 -1.37 22.42
N SER A 147 -15.85 -0.65 22.41
CA SER A 147 -17.18 -1.21 22.27
C SER A 147 -17.46 -1.65 20.81
N SER A 148 -18.50 -2.48 20.61
CA SER A 148 -18.96 -2.85 19.26
C SER A 148 -19.26 -1.63 18.39
N ASP A 149 -19.92 -0.61 18.95
CA ASP A 149 -20.27 0.61 18.21
C ASP A 149 -19.03 1.40 17.79
N GLY A 150 -18.04 1.52 18.68
CA GLY A 150 -16.75 2.15 18.37
C GLY A 150 -15.96 1.38 17.32
N GLN A 151 -15.92 0.06 17.42
CA GLN A 151 -15.24 -0.82 16.47
C GLN A 151 -15.93 -0.83 15.10
N ASP A 152 -17.25 -0.70 15.03
CA ASP A 152 -17.97 -0.56 13.76
C ASP A 152 -17.63 0.75 13.03
N ILE A 153 -17.37 1.83 13.79
CA ILE A 153 -16.88 3.09 13.21
C ILE A 153 -15.46 2.89 12.65
N ILE A 154 -14.57 2.24 13.40
CA ILE A 154 -13.19 1.95 12.97
C ILE A 154 -13.18 1.16 11.65
N GLU A 155 -14.01 0.13 11.55
CA GLU A 155 -14.14 -0.67 10.31
C GLU A 155 -14.69 0.16 9.15
N LYS A 156 -15.72 0.98 9.40
CA LYS A 156 -16.31 1.87 8.39
C LYS A 156 -15.30 2.88 7.83
N GLU A 157 -14.35 3.32 8.64
CA GLU A 157 -13.25 4.21 8.24
C GLU A 157 -12.09 3.44 7.58
N GLY A 158 -12.26 2.15 7.24
CA GLY A 158 -11.29 1.35 6.50
C GLY A 158 -10.15 0.76 7.34
N TYR A 159 -10.29 0.76 8.67
CA TYR A 159 -9.34 0.13 9.59
C TYR A 159 -9.86 -1.22 10.08
N ILE A 160 -9.01 -1.97 10.77
CA ILE A 160 -9.31 -3.33 11.21
C ILE A 160 -9.73 -3.30 12.68
N LYS A 161 -10.84 -3.97 12.97
CA LYS A 161 -11.32 -4.14 14.34
C LYS A 161 -10.31 -4.90 15.19
N VAL A 162 -10.25 -4.56 16.47
CA VAL A 162 -9.58 -5.39 17.46
C VAL A 162 -10.46 -6.62 17.71
N ASP A 163 -9.91 -7.81 17.50
CA ASP A 163 -10.60 -9.04 17.87
C ASP A 163 -10.84 -9.10 19.37
N GLU A 164 -12.04 -9.52 19.80
CA GLU A 164 -12.41 -9.70 21.22
C GLU A 164 -11.55 -10.77 21.95
N LYS A 165 -10.52 -11.28 21.29
CA LYS A 165 -9.61 -12.33 21.77
C LYS A 165 -8.21 -11.84 22.12
N ALA A 166 -7.98 -10.49 22.17
CA ALA A 166 -6.70 -9.95 22.61
C ALA A 166 -6.65 -9.75 24.13
#